data_0daca872048bb661123513d971153a11
#
_entry.id   0daca872048bb661123513d971153a11
#
_cell.length_a   1.000
_cell.length_b   1.000
_cell.length_c   1.000
_cell.angle_alpha   90.00
_cell.angle_beta   90.00
_cell.angle_gamma   90.00
#
_symmetry.space_group_name_H-M   'P 1'
#
loop_
_entity.id
_entity.type
_entity.pdbx_description
1 polymer ?
#
loop_
_entity_poly.entity_id
_entity_poly.type
_entity_poly.pdbx_seq_one_letter_code
_entity_poly.pdbx_strand_id
1 'polypeptide(L)'
;MTPRLPPAHTDQYVCLPDARLVTTRALLTVRENLADTIAARAMTCIHGGAGFGKTVAVTTCLRELDPGEDIHRITFHARPTTRAVRHELFTSLGLPGRPPRYAGEFDHLLKTELAAHPRTLVLDEAQWLSSDQLEYVRYIWDDPYTRLAIVFVGGEGCHQTLRKEPMLSSRIFIWQRFTRLTSDEVQDVIPLYHPIWAHADPEVIAYADQHAAHGNFRNWARLTAHTHTALERTGRTHVDQEVLRWAFSRLGSGN
;
A
#
# COMPACT_ATOMS: atom_id res chain seq x y z
N MET A 1 14.73 -7.78 -17.86
CA MET A 1 14.67 -6.65 -16.89
C MET A 1 13.59 -6.98 -15.90
N THR A 2 13.97 -7.33 -14.68
CA THR A 2 13.02 -7.69 -13.61
C THR A 2 12.17 -6.46 -13.28
N PRO A 3 10.84 -6.58 -13.19
CA PRO A 3 9.99 -5.48 -12.77
C PRO A 3 10.28 -5.16 -11.30
N ARG A 4 11.17 -4.22 -11.08
CA ARG A 4 11.41 -3.64 -9.75
C ARG A 4 10.18 -2.87 -9.30
N LEU A 5 10.03 -2.69 -7.98
CA LEU A 5 9.01 -1.81 -7.41
C LEU A 5 8.92 -0.50 -8.21
N PRO A 6 7.70 -0.02 -8.55
CA PRO A 6 7.54 1.20 -9.32
C PRO A 6 8.21 2.39 -8.62
N PRO A 7 8.62 3.45 -9.35
CA PRO A 7 9.23 4.63 -8.75
C PRO A 7 8.35 5.26 -7.66
N ALA A 8 8.95 5.89 -6.65
CA ALA A 8 8.22 6.43 -5.50
C ALA A 8 7.08 7.40 -5.85
N HIS A 9 7.23 8.16 -6.94
CA HIS A 9 6.22 9.12 -7.39
C HIS A 9 4.95 8.46 -7.98
N THR A 10 5.00 7.19 -8.39
CA THR A 10 3.82 6.48 -8.92
C THR A 10 2.82 6.07 -7.85
N ASP A 11 3.22 6.06 -6.59
CA ASP A 11 2.33 5.74 -5.46
C ASP A 11 1.57 6.97 -4.94
N GLN A 12 1.87 8.18 -5.45
CA GLN A 12 1.20 9.41 -5.05
C GLN A 12 -0.14 9.55 -5.77
N TYR A 13 -1.19 9.82 -5.00
CA TYR A 13 -2.55 10.01 -5.52
C TYR A 13 -2.71 11.30 -6.34
N VAL A 14 -1.98 12.34 -5.96
CA VAL A 14 -1.93 13.65 -6.63
C VAL A 14 -0.46 14.02 -6.82
N CYS A 15 -0.10 14.46 -8.02
CA CYS A 15 1.22 15.05 -8.24
C CYS A 15 1.26 16.40 -7.50
N LEU A 16 1.90 16.41 -6.35
CA LEU A 16 2.03 17.58 -5.50
C LEU A 16 3.52 17.88 -5.33
N PRO A 17 4.00 18.98 -5.95
CA PRO A 17 5.38 19.42 -5.76
C PRO A 17 5.68 19.61 -4.28
N ASP A 18 6.90 19.35 -3.87
CA ASP A 18 7.40 19.53 -2.50
C ASP A 18 6.74 18.67 -1.40
N ALA A 19 5.79 17.79 -1.76
CA ALA A 19 5.24 16.83 -0.82
C ALA A 19 6.31 15.82 -0.40
N ARG A 20 6.45 15.62 0.91
CA ARG A 20 7.43 14.73 1.52
C ARG A 20 6.77 13.49 2.08
N LEU A 21 7.50 12.40 2.06
CA LEU A 21 7.12 11.22 2.83
C LEU A 21 7.32 11.54 4.32
N VAL A 22 6.30 11.28 5.13
CA VAL A 22 6.37 11.49 6.58
C VAL A 22 6.35 10.17 7.32
N THR A 23 7.12 10.09 8.40
CA THR A 23 7.18 8.90 9.24
C THR A 23 6.00 8.93 10.21
N THR A 24 5.16 7.90 10.16
CA THR A 24 4.04 7.68 11.09
C THR A 24 4.28 6.43 11.91
N ARG A 25 3.56 6.27 13.02
CA ARG A 25 3.61 5.02 13.81
C ARG A 25 3.25 3.80 12.96
N ALA A 26 2.22 3.93 12.12
CA ALA A 26 1.81 2.85 11.22
C ALA A 26 2.92 2.45 10.24
N LEU A 27 3.71 3.41 9.70
CA LEU A 27 4.84 3.14 8.82
C LEU A 27 5.96 2.42 9.57
N LEU A 28 6.29 2.84 10.79
CA LEU A 28 7.31 2.18 11.62
C LEU A 28 6.91 0.73 11.91
N THR A 29 5.65 0.50 12.31
CA THR A 29 5.13 -0.86 12.51
C THR A 29 5.17 -1.70 11.24
N VAL A 30 4.89 -1.13 10.05
CA VAL A 30 5.06 -1.85 8.77
C VAL A 30 6.50 -2.27 8.56
N ARG A 31 7.45 -1.39 8.84
CA ARG A 31 8.89 -1.69 8.67
C ARG A 31 9.30 -2.90 9.50
N GLU A 32 8.94 -2.93 10.76
CA GLU A 32 9.22 -4.06 11.68
C GLU A 32 8.52 -5.34 11.20
N ASN A 33 7.22 -5.27 10.93
CA ASN A 33 6.42 -6.41 10.50
C ASN A 33 6.90 -7.01 9.17
N LEU A 34 7.34 -6.18 8.22
CA LEU A 34 7.90 -6.66 6.96
C LEU A 34 9.25 -7.33 7.16
N ALA A 35 10.12 -6.77 8.01
CA ALA A 35 11.40 -7.38 8.33
C ALA A 35 11.21 -8.78 8.95
N ASP A 36 10.31 -8.91 9.93
CA ASP A 36 9.99 -10.18 10.59
C ASP A 36 9.36 -11.18 9.60
N THR A 37 8.43 -10.72 8.75
CA THR A 37 7.78 -11.56 7.74
C THR A 37 8.77 -12.12 6.73
N ILE A 38 9.70 -11.28 6.25
CA ILE A 38 10.72 -11.67 5.28
C ILE A 38 11.73 -12.61 5.91
N ALA A 39 12.19 -12.32 7.11
CA ALA A 39 13.12 -13.18 7.85
C ALA A 39 12.54 -14.59 8.10
N ALA A 40 11.27 -14.65 8.47
CA ALA A 40 10.56 -15.89 8.72
C ALA A 40 10.04 -16.60 7.45
N ARG A 41 10.13 -15.98 6.26
CA ARG A 41 9.47 -16.44 5.02
C ARG A 41 7.99 -16.77 5.23
N ALA A 42 7.33 -15.91 5.99
CA ALA A 42 5.95 -16.05 6.42
C ALA A 42 4.96 -15.24 5.56
N MET A 43 3.69 -15.27 5.94
CA MET A 43 2.66 -14.42 5.35
C MET A 43 2.27 -13.30 6.32
N THR A 44 2.01 -12.09 5.81
CA THR A 44 1.44 -10.99 6.58
C THR A 44 0.27 -10.35 5.85
N CYS A 45 -0.67 -9.77 6.60
CA CYS A 45 -1.80 -9.02 6.05
C CYS A 45 -1.80 -7.59 6.60
N ILE A 46 -1.68 -6.62 5.69
CA ILE A 46 -1.75 -5.19 5.98
C ILE A 46 -3.05 -4.65 5.37
N HIS A 47 -4.01 -4.29 6.22
CA HIS A 47 -5.36 -3.93 5.78
C HIS A 47 -5.87 -2.64 6.44
N GLY A 48 -6.94 -2.06 5.90
CA GLY A 48 -7.57 -0.86 6.48
C GLY A 48 -8.20 0.05 5.44
N GLY A 49 -8.76 1.15 5.85
CA GLY A 49 -9.51 2.08 5.00
C GLY A 49 -8.70 2.62 3.82
N ALA A 50 -9.42 3.01 2.78
CA ALA A 50 -8.82 3.62 1.59
C ALA A 50 -8.17 4.97 1.95
N GLY A 51 -6.99 5.25 1.39
CA GLY A 51 -6.30 6.52 1.57
C GLY A 51 -5.48 6.66 2.86
N PHE A 52 -5.36 5.61 3.69
CA PHE A 52 -4.55 5.66 4.91
C PHE A 52 -3.04 5.48 4.69
N GLY A 53 -2.59 5.27 3.44
CA GLY A 53 -1.16 5.22 3.11
C GLY A 53 -0.55 3.81 3.11
N LYS A 54 -1.34 2.72 3.20
CA LYS A 54 -0.84 1.33 3.23
C LYS A 54 0.17 1.00 2.15
N THR A 55 -0.23 1.20 0.89
CA THR A 55 0.59 0.88 -0.28
C THR A 55 1.89 1.69 -0.28
N VAL A 56 1.80 2.99 0.06
CA VAL A 56 2.98 3.86 0.18
C VAL A 56 3.91 3.35 1.28
N ALA A 57 3.38 3.04 2.47
CA ALA A 57 4.18 2.53 3.58
C ALA A 57 4.88 1.21 3.23
N VAL A 58 4.15 0.24 2.67
CA VAL A 58 4.71 -1.05 2.26
C VAL A 58 5.80 -0.87 1.20
N THR A 59 5.52 -0.10 0.14
CA THR A 59 6.47 0.11 -0.95
C THR A 59 7.73 0.85 -0.47
N THR A 60 7.57 1.84 0.41
CA THR A 60 8.71 2.58 0.99
C THR A 60 9.57 1.67 1.85
N CYS A 61 8.97 0.94 2.79
CA CYS A 61 9.72 0.03 3.65
C CYS A 61 10.44 -1.07 2.86
N LEU A 62 9.79 -1.62 1.84
CA LEU A 62 10.41 -2.64 0.98
C LEU A 62 11.61 -2.10 0.15
N ARG A 63 11.60 -0.82 -0.22
CA ARG A 63 12.77 -0.19 -0.88
C ARG A 63 13.95 0.04 0.05
N GLU A 64 13.68 0.19 1.35
CA GLU A 64 14.71 0.38 2.39
C GLU A 64 15.29 -0.95 2.90
N LEU A 65 14.62 -2.07 2.60
CA LEU A 65 15.11 -3.40 2.93
C LEU A 65 16.32 -3.80 2.08
N ASP A 66 16.94 -4.92 2.44
CA ASP A 66 18.14 -5.44 1.79
C ASP A 66 18.02 -5.38 0.25
N PRO A 67 18.95 -4.71 -0.44
CA PRO A 67 18.99 -4.68 -1.91
C PRO A 67 19.08 -6.07 -2.57
N GLY A 68 19.43 -7.11 -1.81
CA GLY A 68 19.47 -8.50 -2.23
C GLY A 68 18.10 -9.21 -2.19
N GLU A 69 17.08 -8.64 -1.57
CA GLU A 69 15.75 -9.25 -1.55
C GLU A 69 15.04 -9.08 -2.91
N ASP A 70 14.60 -10.19 -3.49
CA ASP A 70 13.88 -10.21 -4.77
C ASP A 70 12.38 -9.98 -4.53
N ILE A 71 11.92 -8.75 -4.77
CA ILE A 71 10.57 -8.30 -4.43
C ILE A 71 9.73 -8.12 -5.69
N HIS A 72 8.58 -8.78 -5.74
CA HIS A 72 7.61 -8.71 -6.82
C HIS A 72 6.26 -8.21 -6.32
N ARG A 73 5.72 -7.16 -6.94
CA ARG A 73 4.39 -6.62 -6.60
C ARG A 73 3.39 -6.94 -7.71
N ILE A 74 2.25 -7.48 -7.31
CA ILE A 74 1.09 -7.75 -8.16
C ILE A 74 -0.09 -6.97 -7.59
N THR A 75 -0.77 -6.17 -8.43
CA THR A 75 -1.95 -5.40 -8.02
C THR A 75 -3.18 -5.96 -8.75
N PHE A 76 -4.18 -6.37 -7.99
CA PHE A 76 -5.41 -6.92 -8.55
C PHE A 76 -6.46 -5.81 -8.71
N HIS A 77 -6.97 -5.61 -9.93
CA HIS A 77 -7.93 -4.53 -10.24
C HIS A 77 -9.40 -4.98 -10.30
N ALA A 78 -9.63 -6.28 -10.36
CA ALA A 78 -10.96 -6.88 -10.41
C ALA A 78 -10.85 -8.31 -9.89
N ARG A 79 -11.97 -9.03 -9.83
CA ARG A 79 -11.97 -10.44 -9.48
C ARG A 79 -11.22 -11.26 -10.54
N PRO A 80 -9.96 -11.60 -10.33
CA PRO A 80 -9.18 -12.34 -11.31
C PRO A 80 -9.65 -13.80 -11.34
N THR A 81 -9.37 -14.50 -12.44
CA THR A 81 -9.43 -15.97 -12.45
C THR A 81 -8.11 -16.52 -11.91
N THR A 82 -8.09 -17.79 -11.46
CA THR A 82 -6.83 -18.44 -11.04
C THR A 82 -5.81 -18.47 -12.18
N ARG A 83 -6.27 -18.58 -13.43
CA ARG A 83 -5.40 -18.45 -14.60
C ARG A 83 -4.79 -17.05 -14.71
N ALA A 84 -5.56 -16.00 -14.45
CA ALA A 84 -5.04 -14.63 -14.45
C ALA A 84 -3.98 -14.46 -13.35
N VAL A 85 -4.20 -14.99 -12.15
CA VAL A 85 -3.20 -14.96 -11.07
C VAL A 85 -1.88 -15.64 -11.48
N ARG A 86 -1.95 -16.82 -12.15
CA ARG A 86 -0.75 -17.46 -12.71
C ARG A 86 -0.02 -16.58 -13.71
N HIS A 87 -0.76 -15.92 -14.61
CA HIS A 87 -0.17 -15.01 -15.59
C HIS A 87 0.48 -13.79 -14.96
N GLU A 88 -0.15 -13.20 -13.95
CA GLU A 88 0.44 -12.09 -13.20
C GLU A 88 1.73 -12.51 -12.48
N LEU A 89 1.75 -13.68 -11.86
CA LEU A 89 2.98 -14.25 -11.28
C LEU A 89 4.06 -14.45 -12.35
N PHE A 90 3.73 -15.07 -13.48
CA PHE A 90 4.67 -15.27 -14.58
C PHE A 90 5.28 -13.96 -15.07
N THR A 91 4.45 -12.94 -15.25
CA THR A 91 4.88 -11.63 -15.72
C THR A 91 5.71 -10.90 -14.67
N SER A 92 5.27 -10.92 -13.41
CA SER A 92 5.98 -10.24 -12.32
C SER A 92 7.34 -10.85 -12.04
N LEU A 93 7.47 -12.17 -12.18
CA LEU A 93 8.74 -12.88 -12.06
C LEU A 93 9.65 -12.68 -13.30
N GLY A 94 9.18 -12.01 -14.34
CA GLY A 94 9.95 -11.76 -15.57
C GLY A 94 10.34 -13.02 -16.32
N LEU A 95 9.51 -14.09 -16.25
CA LEU A 95 9.83 -15.36 -16.86
C LEU A 95 9.88 -15.28 -18.40
N PRO A 96 10.87 -15.91 -19.05
CA PRO A 96 11.03 -15.83 -20.49
C PRO A 96 10.00 -16.68 -21.24
N GLY A 97 9.74 -16.31 -22.49
CA GLY A 97 8.92 -17.09 -23.41
C GLY A 97 7.42 -16.87 -23.23
N ARG A 98 6.64 -17.87 -23.60
CA ARG A 98 5.18 -17.85 -23.49
C ARG A 98 4.72 -18.64 -22.27
N PRO A 99 3.75 -18.12 -21.50
CA PRO A 99 3.22 -18.83 -20.37
C PRO A 99 2.58 -20.17 -20.81
N PRO A 100 2.76 -21.25 -20.04
CA PRO A 100 2.21 -22.55 -20.35
C PRO A 100 0.68 -22.53 -20.51
N ARG A 101 0.18 -23.38 -21.42
CA ARG A 101 -1.26 -23.50 -21.67
C ARG A 101 -1.98 -24.28 -20.57
N TYR A 102 -1.35 -25.35 -20.11
CA TYR A 102 -1.94 -26.27 -19.14
C TYR A 102 -1.57 -25.88 -17.71
N ALA A 103 -2.54 -25.99 -16.79
CA ALA A 103 -2.36 -25.56 -15.40
C ALA A 103 -1.20 -26.29 -14.70
N GLY A 104 -1.09 -27.61 -14.88
CA GLY A 104 -0.04 -28.40 -14.25
C GLY A 104 1.38 -28.02 -14.69
N GLU A 105 1.58 -27.74 -15.98
CA GLU A 105 2.87 -27.26 -16.50
C GLU A 105 3.20 -25.87 -15.96
N PHE A 106 2.18 -25.03 -15.85
CA PHE A 106 2.32 -23.68 -15.33
C PHE A 106 2.69 -23.68 -13.84
N ASP A 107 2.01 -24.52 -13.05
CA ASP A 107 2.28 -24.67 -11.62
C ASP A 107 3.69 -25.25 -11.39
N HIS A 108 4.11 -26.23 -12.20
CA HIS A 108 5.46 -26.76 -12.14
C HIS A 108 6.52 -25.69 -12.43
N LEU A 109 6.33 -24.90 -13.50
CA LEU A 109 7.21 -23.79 -13.86
C LEU A 109 7.31 -22.77 -12.72
N LEU A 110 6.18 -22.31 -12.19
CA LEU A 110 6.16 -21.32 -11.12
C LEU A 110 6.84 -21.83 -9.85
N LYS A 111 6.56 -23.06 -9.44
CA LYS A 111 7.20 -23.68 -8.26
C LYS A 111 8.71 -23.83 -8.44
N THR A 112 9.16 -24.29 -9.60
CA THR A 112 10.58 -24.40 -9.92
C THR A 112 11.28 -23.06 -9.81
N GLU A 113 10.67 -22.03 -10.36
CA GLU A 113 11.21 -20.67 -10.33
C GLU A 113 11.22 -20.07 -8.92
N LEU A 114 10.14 -20.27 -8.15
CA LEU A 114 10.03 -19.79 -6.78
C LEU A 114 10.93 -20.55 -5.79
N ALA A 115 11.37 -21.77 -6.15
CA ALA A 115 12.33 -22.54 -5.37
C ALA A 115 13.79 -22.12 -5.63
N ALA A 116 14.09 -21.44 -6.74
CA ALA A 116 15.46 -21.11 -7.15
C ALA A 116 16.19 -20.22 -6.14
N HIS A 117 15.49 -19.25 -5.57
CA HIS A 117 16.00 -18.35 -4.52
C HIS A 117 14.87 -17.72 -3.69
N PRO A 118 15.18 -17.16 -2.50
CA PRO A 118 14.19 -16.51 -1.67
C PRO A 118 13.57 -15.28 -2.36
N ARG A 119 12.25 -15.12 -2.22
CA ARG A 119 11.50 -13.99 -2.80
C ARG A 119 10.43 -13.46 -1.86
N THR A 120 10.04 -12.22 -2.09
CA THR A 120 8.89 -11.60 -1.43
C THR A 120 7.85 -11.21 -2.47
N LEU A 121 6.63 -11.73 -2.35
CA LEU A 121 5.48 -11.34 -3.16
C LEU A 121 4.60 -10.36 -2.40
N VAL A 122 4.33 -9.21 -3.00
CA VAL A 122 3.34 -8.24 -2.51
C VAL A 122 2.08 -8.39 -3.36
N LEU A 123 1.00 -8.84 -2.74
CA LEU A 123 -0.31 -9.02 -3.36
C LEU A 123 -1.20 -7.85 -2.94
N ASP A 124 -1.21 -6.80 -3.77
CA ASP A 124 -1.96 -5.57 -3.49
C ASP A 124 -3.41 -5.68 -3.98
N GLU A 125 -4.33 -4.99 -3.29
CA GLU A 125 -5.79 -5.09 -3.48
C GLU A 125 -6.31 -6.53 -3.28
N ALA A 126 -5.72 -7.27 -2.31
CA ALA A 126 -5.98 -8.68 -2.08
C ALA A 126 -7.44 -9.02 -1.72
N GLN A 127 -8.28 -8.05 -1.38
CA GLN A 127 -9.73 -8.26 -1.21
C GLN A 127 -10.44 -8.71 -2.49
N TRP A 128 -9.83 -8.55 -3.66
CA TRP A 128 -10.39 -9.03 -4.93
C TRP A 128 -10.15 -10.51 -5.20
N LEU A 129 -9.30 -11.16 -4.42
CA LEU A 129 -9.03 -12.60 -4.54
C LEU A 129 -10.21 -13.40 -3.97
N SER A 130 -10.62 -14.43 -4.69
CA SER A 130 -11.60 -15.41 -4.21
C SER A 130 -10.93 -16.54 -3.45
N SER A 131 -11.74 -17.41 -2.82
CA SER A 131 -11.29 -18.67 -2.18
C SER A 131 -10.28 -19.44 -3.03
N ASP A 132 -10.62 -19.70 -4.30
CA ASP A 132 -9.78 -20.50 -5.20
C ASP A 132 -8.40 -19.88 -5.44
N GLN A 133 -8.32 -18.55 -5.55
CA GLN A 133 -7.05 -17.86 -5.73
C GLN A 133 -6.25 -17.81 -4.44
N LEU A 134 -6.90 -17.64 -3.29
CA LEU A 134 -6.24 -17.65 -1.98
C LEU A 134 -5.70 -19.06 -1.67
N GLU A 135 -6.46 -20.10 -1.96
CA GLU A 135 -5.99 -21.48 -1.87
C GLU A 135 -4.83 -21.76 -2.84
N TYR A 136 -4.86 -21.17 -4.05
CA TYR A 136 -3.77 -21.30 -4.99
C TYR A 136 -2.49 -20.61 -4.48
N VAL A 137 -2.60 -19.41 -3.89
CA VAL A 137 -1.46 -18.70 -3.27
C VAL A 137 -0.90 -19.53 -2.11
N ARG A 138 -1.76 -20.10 -1.27
CA ARG A 138 -1.36 -21.00 -0.19
C ARG A 138 -0.64 -22.24 -0.72
N TYR A 139 -1.18 -22.88 -1.76
CA TYR A 139 -0.59 -24.07 -2.39
C TYR A 139 0.83 -23.83 -2.91
N ILE A 140 1.10 -22.67 -3.47
CA ILE A 140 2.46 -22.29 -3.90
C ILE A 140 3.36 -22.06 -2.69
N TRP A 141 2.86 -21.39 -1.65
CA TRP A 141 3.65 -21.08 -0.45
C TRP A 141 3.94 -22.33 0.39
N ASP A 142 2.99 -23.27 0.49
CA ASP A 142 3.14 -24.54 1.23
C ASP A 142 4.11 -25.52 0.55
N ASP A 143 4.59 -25.24 -0.65
CA ASP A 143 5.55 -26.12 -1.33
C ASP A 143 6.88 -26.16 -0.56
N PRO A 144 7.39 -27.34 -0.19
CA PRO A 144 8.55 -27.46 0.69
C PRO A 144 9.86 -26.90 0.11
N TYR A 145 9.90 -26.66 -1.18
CA TYR A 145 11.08 -26.12 -1.86
C TYR A 145 11.00 -24.59 -2.04
N THR A 146 9.83 -23.99 -1.95
CA THR A 146 9.71 -22.54 -2.08
C THR A 146 10.17 -21.82 -0.80
N ARG A 147 10.84 -20.68 -0.99
CA ARG A 147 11.31 -19.82 0.11
C ARG A 147 10.68 -18.43 -0.05
N LEU A 148 9.37 -18.38 0.20
CA LEU A 148 8.52 -17.27 -0.18
C LEU A 148 7.96 -16.55 1.04
N ALA A 149 8.17 -15.23 1.11
CA ALA A 149 7.39 -14.34 1.96
C ALA A 149 6.22 -13.74 1.18
N ILE A 150 5.05 -13.60 1.79
CA ILE A 150 3.87 -13.02 1.15
C ILE A 150 3.31 -11.87 1.98
N VAL A 151 3.12 -10.73 1.33
CA VAL A 151 2.53 -9.53 1.92
C VAL A 151 1.20 -9.24 1.23
N PHE A 152 0.10 -9.59 1.89
CA PHE A 152 -1.23 -9.19 1.43
C PHE A 152 -1.48 -7.75 1.85
N VAL A 153 -1.81 -6.89 0.88
CA VAL A 153 -2.19 -5.50 1.11
C VAL A 153 -3.61 -5.30 0.59
N GLY A 154 -4.47 -4.61 1.36
CA GLY A 154 -5.82 -4.39 0.85
C GLY A 154 -6.67 -3.44 1.68
N GLY A 155 -7.90 -3.19 1.19
CA GLY A 155 -8.93 -2.40 1.83
C GLY A 155 -9.49 -3.06 3.11
N GLU A 156 -10.54 -2.48 3.68
CA GLU A 156 -11.18 -3.04 4.89
C GLU A 156 -11.70 -4.48 4.68
N GLY A 157 -12.20 -4.79 3.47
CA GLY A 157 -12.66 -6.13 3.11
C GLY A 157 -11.55 -7.19 3.06
N CYS A 158 -10.27 -6.80 2.96
CA CYS A 158 -9.16 -7.73 2.85
C CYS A 158 -9.06 -8.66 4.06
N HIS A 159 -9.12 -8.11 5.27
CA HIS A 159 -9.11 -8.89 6.50
C HIS A 159 -10.25 -9.94 6.52
N GLN A 160 -11.47 -9.53 6.16
CA GLN A 160 -12.62 -10.43 6.15
C GLN A 160 -12.46 -11.52 5.09
N THR A 161 -11.96 -11.18 3.91
CA THR A 161 -11.73 -12.12 2.81
C THR A 161 -10.72 -13.19 3.22
N LEU A 162 -9.57 -12.80 3.78
CA LEU A 162 -8.56 -13.77 4.20
C LEU A 162 -9.01 -14.59 5.41
N ARG A 163 -9.73 -14.00 6.37
CA ARG A 163 -10.25 -14.71 7.55
C ARG A 163 -11.30 -15.79 7.23
N LYS A 164 -12.00 -15.66 6.11
CA LYS A 164 -12.96 -16.68 5.65
C LYS A 164 -12.30 -17.95 5.16
N GLU A 165 -10.99 -17.93 4.92
CA GLU A 165 -10.20 -19.07 4.47
C GLU A 165 -9.35 -19.63 5.63
N PRO A 166 -9.87 -20.59 6.43
CA PRO A 166 -9.21 -21.05 7.66
C PRO A 166 -7.80 -21.58 7.41
N MET A 167 -7.60 -22.29 6.30
CA MET A 167 -6.31 -22.88 5.93
C MET A 167 -5.25 -21.83 5.61
N LEU A 168 -5.63 -20.71 4.98
CA LEU A 168 -4.75 -19.59 4.71
C LEU A 168 -4.58 -18.72 5.96
N SER A 169 -5.68 -18.37 6.63
CA SER A 169 -5.66 -17.44 7.75
C SER A 169 -4.83 -17.95 8.95
N SER A 170 -4.75 -19.28 9.13
CA SER A 170 -3.88 -19.89 10.14
C SER A 170 -2.38 -19.74 9.84
N ARG A 171 -2.00 -19.41 8.61
CA ARG A 171 -0.63 -19.20 8.15
C ARG A 171 -0.23 -17.71 8.12
N ILE A 172 -1.20 -16.82 8.33
CA ILE A 172 -0.88 -15.39 8.45
C ILE A 172 -0.18 -15.16 9.78
N PHE A 173 1.10 -14.84 9.71
CA PHE A 173 1.99 -14.63 10.84
C PHE A 173 1.67 -13.30 11.56
N ILE A 174 1.43 -12.23 10.78
CA ILE A 174 1.13 -10.89 11.31
C ILE A 174 -0.10 -10.31 10.65
N TRP A 175 -1.02 -9.75 11.45
CA TRP A 175 -2.17 -8.98 11.01
C TRP A 175 -1.99 -7.54 11.45
N GLN A 176 -1.82 -6.61 10.50
CA GLN A 176 -1.70 -5.19 10.80
C GLN A 176 -2.88 -4.42 10.24
N ARG A 177 -3.57 -3.70 11.10
CA ARG A 177 -4.64 -2.78 10.70
C ARG A 177 -4.09 -1.37 10.59
N PHE A 178 -4.27 -0.75 9.42
CA PHE A 178 -4.09 0.68 9.23
C PHE A 178 -5.34 1.44 9.66
N THR A 179 -5.14 2.46 10.45
CA THR A 179 -6.18 3.38 10.89
C THR A 179 -5.89 4.78 10.35
N ARG A 180 -6.85 5.68 10.49
CA ARG A 180 -6.61 7.11 10.26
C ARG A 180 -5.59 7.65 11.28
N LEU A 181 -4.92 8.73 10.94
CA LEU A 181 -4.08 9.47 11.88
C LEU A 181 -4.93 9.95 13.07
N THR A 182 -4.37 9.90 14.25
CA THR A 182 -4.93 10.57 15.43
C THR A 182 -4.70 12.08 15.32
N SER A 183 -5.43 12.88 16.12
CA SER A 183 -5.24 14.33 16.14
C SER A 183 -3.79 14.72 16.48
N ASP A 184 -3.14 14.00 17.40
CA ASP A 184 -1.75 14.26 17.75
C ASP A 184 -0.81 13.94 16.59
N GLU A 185 -1.01 12.79 15.92
CA GLU A 185 -0.23 12.44 14.72
C GLU A 185 -0.43 13.46 13.60
N VAL A 186 -1.63 14.00 13.42
CA VAL A 186 -1.90 15.06 12.43
C VAL A 186 -1.06 16.29 12.73
N GLN A 187 -1.01 16.72 14.00
CA GLN A 187 -0.20 17.87 14.42
C GLN A 187 1.30 17.65 14.23
N ASP A 188 1.76 16.42 14.43
CA ASP A 188 3.18 16.07 14.29
C ASP A 188 3.62 15.95 12.83
N VAL A 189 2.78 15.34 11.97
CA VAL A 189 3.23 14.93 10.63
C VAL A 189 2.84 15.89 9.51
N ILE A 190 1.74 16.63 9.63
CA ILE A 190 1.28 17.50 8.54
C ILE A 190 2.20 18.70 8.31
N PRO A 191 2.78 19.34 9.34
CA PRO A 191 3.81 20.38 9.13
C PRO A 191 5.04 19.89 8.36
N LEU A 192 5.35 18.59 8.47
CA LEU A 192 6.49 17.96 7.78
C LEU A 192 6.13 17.48 6.37
N TYR A 193 4.82 17.26 6.10
CA TYR A 193 4.33 16.71 4.85
C TYR A 193 4.51 17.66 3.66
N HIS A 194 4.24 18.96 3.87
CA HIS A 194 4.37 19.95 2.80
C HIS A 194 4.68 21.34 3.35
N PRO A 195 5.55 22.14 2.67
CA PRO A 195 5.98 23.46 3.15
C PRO A 195 4.85 24.43 3.51
N ILE A 196 3.71 24.38 2.83
CA ILE A 196 2.57 25.28 3.15
C ILE A 196 2.03 25.10 4.57
N TRP A 197 2.25 23.94 5.19
CA TRP A 197 1.84 23.61 6.54
C TRP A 197 2.92 23.84 7.60
N ALA A 198 4.19 24.05 7.18
CA ALA A 198 5.34 24.09 8.09
C ALA A 198 5.22 25.18 9.17
N HIS A 199 4.53 26.26 8.86
CA HIS A 199 4.31 27.39 9.79
C HIS A 199 2.82 27.68 10.01
N ALA A 200 1.94 26.73 9.68
CA ALA A 200 0.52 26.87 9.92
C ALA A 200 0.23 26.74 11.43
N ASP A 201 -0.71 27.55 11.91
CA ASP A 201 -1.17 27.46 13.29
C ASP A 201 -1.75 26.05 13.56
N PRO A 202 -1.43 25.42 14.69
CA PRO A 202 -2.02 24.15 15.09
C PRO A 202 -3.54 24.12 15.05
N GLU A 203 -4.21 25.26 15.37
CA GLU A 203 -5.66 25.37 15.28
C GLU A 203 -6.16 25.31 13.83
N VAL A 204 -5.40 25.87 12.89
CA VAL A 204 -5.69 25.81 11.45
C VAL A 204 -5.55 24.39 10.92
N ILE A 205 -4.52 23.67 11.33
CA ILE A 205 -4.33 22.24 10.98
C ILE A 205 -5.45 21.40 11.57
N ALA A 206 -5.80 21.59 12.85
CA ALA A 206 -6.90 20.90 13.49
C ALA A 206 -8.24 21.17 12.79
N TYR A 207 -8.50 22.42 12.42
CA TYR A 207 -9.69 22.81 11.66
C TYR A 207 -9.73 22.14 10.29
N ALA A 208 -8.61 22.11 9.58
CA ALA A 208 -8.47 21.47 8.27
C ALA A 208 -8.73 19.96 8.36
N ASP A 209 -8.20 19.30 9.38
CA ASP A 209 -8.43 17.86 9.61
C ASP A 209 -9.89 17.56 9.94
N GLN A 210 -10.46 18.30 10.88
CA GLN A 210 -11.83 18.10 11.34
C GLN A 210 -12.87 18.27 10.22
N HIS A 211 -12.64 19.20 9.28
CA HIS A 211 -13.64 19.54 8.26
C HIS A 211 -13.42 18.83 6.91
N ALA A 212 -12.22 18.33 6.64
CA ALA A 212 -11.92 17.78 5.31
C ALA A 212 -11.07 16.52 5.30
N ALA A 213 -10.01 16.47 6.10
CA ALA A 213 -9.06 15.37 5.95
C ALA A 213 -9.37 14.15 6.82
N HIS A 214 -9.91 14.37 8.03
CA HIS A 214 -10.34 13.32 8.96
C HIS A 214 -9.26 12.25 9.24
N GLY A 215 -8.00 12.67 9.37
CA GLY A 215 -6.85 11.78 9.55
C GLY A 215 -6.52 10.90 8.35
N ASN A 216 -7.05 11.20 7.17
CA ASN A 216 -6.86 10.42 5.95
C ASN A 216 -5.83 11.07 5.03
N PHE A 217 -4.71 10.39 4.74
CA PHE A 217 -3.64 10.94 3.91
C PHE A 217 -4.08 11.32 2.48
N ARG A 218 -4.97 10.56 1.87
CA ARG A 218 -5.49 10.90 0.54
C ARG A 218 -6.26 12.21 0.57
N ASN A 219 -7.03 12.43 1.62
CA ASN A 219 -7.75 13.68 1.80
C ASN A 219 -6.79 14.82 2.11
N TRP A 220 -5.77 14.60 2.94
CA TRP A 220 -4.71 15.56 3.18
C TRP A 220 -3.97 15.94 1.89
N ALA A 221 -3.64 14.98 1.03
CA ALA A 221 -3.01 15.27 -0.26
C ALA A 221 -3.89 16.14 -1.16
N ARG A 222 -5.20 15.83 -1.24
CA ARG A 222 -6.17 16.63 -2.01
C ARG A 222 -6.32 18.03 -1.43
N LEU A 223 -6.48 18.13 -0.12
CA LEU A 223 -6.60 19.40 0.58
C LEU A 223 -5.36 20.26 0.38
N THR A 224 -4.17 19.68 0.53
CA THR A 224 -2.89 20.38 0.33
C THR A 224 -2.78 20.92 -1.10
N ALA A 225 -3.13 20.12 -2.12
CA ALA A 225 -3.10 20.56 -3.50
C ALA A 225 -4.04 21.77 -3.76
N HIS A 226 -5.26 21.73 -3.23
CA HIS A 226 -6.19 22.83 -3.37
C HIS A 226 -5.76 24.07 -2.56
N THR A 227 -5.25 23.87 -1.35
CA THR A 227 -4.73 24.97 -0.52
C THR A 227 -3.52 25.65 -1.19
N HIS A 228 -2.59 24.87 -1.74
CA HIS A 228 -1.46 25.39 -2.51
C HIS A 228 -1.94 26.25 -3.70
N THR A 229 -2.88 25.74 -4.49
CA THR A 229 -3.48 26.48 -5.60
C THR A 229 -4.18 27.76 -5.15
N ALA A 230 -4.83 27.76 -3.97
CA ALA A 230 -5.46 28.95 -3.41
C ALA A 230 -4.42 30.02 -3.05
N LEU A 231 -3.33 29.62 -2.40
CA LEU A 231 -2.23 30.51 -2.03
C LEU A 231 -1.60 31.16 -3.28
N GLU A 232 -1.28 30.36 -4.30
CA GLU A 232 -0.73 30.88 -5.57
C GLU A 232 -1.64 31.91 -6.24
N ARG A 233 -2.96 31.62 -6.31
CA ARG A 233 -3.93 32.51 -6.97
C ARG A 233 -4.19 33.80 -6.22
N THR A 234 -4.10 33.77 -4.89
CA THR A 234 -4.37 34.93 -4.04
C THR A 234 -3.12 35.73 -3.68
N GLY A 235 -1.92 35.22 -4.01
CA GLY A 235 -0.65 35.81 -3.59
C GLY A 235 -0.41 35.77 -2.07
N ARG A 236 -1.17 34.92 -1.35
CA ARG A 236 -1.01 34.77 0.10
C ARG A 236 0.12 33.79 0.42
N THR A 237 0.79 34.03 1.53
CA THR A 237 1.92 33.21 2.00
C THR A 237 1.56 32.30 3.19
N HIS A 238 0.40 32.52 3.80
CA HIS A 238 -0.04 31.79 4.99
C HIS A 238 -1.40 31.14 4.76
N VAL A 239 -1.56 29.95 5.32
CA VAL A 239 -2.84 29.24 5.34
C VAL A 239 -3.71 29.81 6.46
N ASP A 240 -4.85 30.34 6.10
CA ASP A 240 -5.88 30.82 7.02
C ASP A 240 -7.24 30.19 6.73
N GLN A 241 -8.24 30.50 7.52
CA GLN A 241 -9.59 29.94 7.35
C GLN A 241 -10.24 30.32 6.01
N GLU A 242 -9.91 31.47 5.44
CA GLU A 242 -10.48 31.93 4.16
C GLU A 242 -9.90 31.06 3.01
N VAL A 243 -8.59 30.86 3.00
CA VAL A 243 -7.91 29.94 2.07
C VAL A 243 -8.48 28.52 2.19
N LEU A 244 -8.69 28.03 3.43
CA LEU A 244 -9.28 26.70 3.66
C LEU A 244 -10.72 26.60 3.18
N ARG A 245 -11.57 27.60 3.37
CA ARG A 245 -12.95 27.61 2.86
C ARG A 245 -12.97 27.47 1.33
N TRP A 246 -12.06 28.19 0.65
CA TRP A 246 -11.92 28.03 -0.79
C TRP A 246 -11.47 26.59 -1.18
N ALA A 247 -10.49 26.04 -0.48
CA ALA A 247 -10.04 24.66 -0.71
C ALA A 247 -11.17 23.64 -0.47
N PHE A 248 -11.96 23.80 0.60
CA PHE A 248 -13.09 22.93 0.91
C PHE A 248 -14.17 22.96 -0.18
N SER A 249 -14.44 24.14 -0.77
CA SER A 249 -15.41 24.24 -1.87
C SER A 249 -15.04 23.41 -3.10
N ARG A 250 -13.75 23.06 -3.25
CA ARG A 250 -13.23 22.22 -4.33
C ARG A 250 -13.25 20.73 -4.03
N LEU A 251 -13.31 20.36 -2.76
CA LEU A 251 -13.34 18.95 -2.36
C LEU A 251 -14.72 18.31 -2.55
N GLY A 252 -15.75 19.11 -2.87
CA GLY A 252 -17.14 18.69 -2.88
C GLY A 252 -17.66 18.57 -1.45
N SER A 253 -18.90 18.98 -1.21
CA SER A 253 -19.56 18.74 0.07
C SER A 253 -19.69 17.22 0.26
N GLY A 254 -18.76 16.62 0.95
CA GLY A 254 -18.96 15.30 1.50
C GLY A 254 -20.00 15.44 2.61
N ASN A 255 -21.20 14.93 2.36
CA ASN A 255 -22.16 14.64 3.41
C ASN A 255 -21.58 13.59 4.36
#